data_171ea6f599d4abf9be8eec7c6e3fd138
#
_entry.id   171ea6f599d4abf9be8eec7c6e3fd138
#
_cell.length_a   1.000
_cell.length_b   1.000
_cell.length_c   1.000
_cell.angle_alpha   90.00
_cell.angle_beta   90.00
_cell.angle_gamma   90.00
#
_symmetry.space_group_name_H-M   'P 1'
#
loop_
_entity.id
_entity.type
_entity.pdbx_description
1 polymer ?
#
loop_
_entity_poly.entity_id
_entity_poly.type
_entity_poly.pdbx_seq_one_letter_code
_entity_poly.pdbx_strand_id
1 'polypeptide(L)'
;MFWIPVTVAAAALQVARNAAQRSLLTGAGPWGATLVRFLFGLPFSITFAAVGVALAPVSPHAGPAFFGWSALGGAMQLGATAALLVAMQRSSFALGTAFQQSGLPFAAILGLLVFNDPLDGAAWAGIALATAGLAVLSWPRGEGPRDWSAAALGTLSGFCFAVSANAFRQAAHALDVAHPIPAALVTVAVVQAMQSTTLTLWLALRDRHSLMAALRSWRVSLGAGFFGAAASAGWFVALALSPAGPVRAVGVVEMPMAALAGRRLFAESVTPLQWLAGAFTAVGVILAALG
;
A
#
# COMPACT_ATOMS: atom_id res chain seq x y z
N MET A 1 -1.39 13.19 -17.14
CA MET A 1 -2.07 13.01 -15.81
C MET A 1 -2.82 11.66 -15.66
N PHE A 2 -2.47 10.65 -16.44
CA PHE A 2 -3.11 9.31 -16.39
C PHE A 2 -2.91 8.59 -15.03
N TRP A 3 -1.81 8.86 -14.33
CA TRP A 3 -1.49 8.26 -13.03
C TRP A 3 -2.52 8.58 -11.93
N ILE A 4 -3.22 9.73 -11.99
CA ILE A 4 -4.21 10.15 -10.97
C ILE A 4 -5.40 9.17 -10.89
N PRO A 5 -6.17 8.93 -11.97
CA PRO A 5 -7.27 7.97 -11.92
C PRO A 5 -6.79 6.55 -11.61
N VAL A 6 -5.59 6.16 -12.05
CA VAL A 6 -4.99 4.87 -11.69
C VAL A 6 -4.74 4.77 -10.19
N THR A 7 -4.22 5.83 -9.56
CA THR A 7 -4.01 5.91 -8.10
C THR A 7 -5.32 5.80 -7.33
N VAL A 8 -6.37 6.51 -7.76
CA VAL A 8 -7.69 6.46 -7.11
C VAL A 8 -8.29 5.05 -7.19
N ALA A 9 -8.21 4.40 -8.35
CA ALA A 9 -8.66 3.03 -8.52
C ALA A 9 -7.84 2.05 -7.64
N ALA A 10 -6.51 2.22 -7.61
CA ALA A 10 -5.63 1.42 -6.76
C ALA A 10 -5.96 1.57 -5.27
N ALA A 11 -6.27 2.79 -4.81
CA ALA A 11 -6.69 3.06 -3.45
C ALA A 11 -8.01 2.36 -3.10
N ALA A 12 -9.01 2.39 -3.97
CA ALA A 12 -10.28 1.69 -3.78
C ALA A 12 -10.08 0.16 -3.68
N LEU A 13 -9.30 -0.42 -4.61
CA LEU A 13 -8.96 -1.84 -4.59
C LEU A 13 -8.15 -2.22 -3.33
N GLN A 14 -7.29 -1.32 -2.85
CA GLN A 14 -6.53 -1.50 -1.61
C GLN A 14 -7.44 -1.56 -0.39
N VAL A 15 -8.46 -0.72 -0.30
CA VAL A 15 -9.46 -0.77 0.78
C VAL A 15 -10.19 -2.12 0.77
N ALA A 16 -10.64 -2.59 -0.40
CA ALA A 16 -11.29 -3.89 -0.53
C ALA A 16 -10.36 -5.04 -0.09
N ARG A 17 -9.08 -5.00 -0.52
CA ARG A 17 -8.06 -5.95 -0.06
C ARG A 17 -7.86 -5.91 1.46
N ASN A 18 -7.68 -4.71 2.04
CA ASN A 18 -7.45 -4.54 3.47
C ASN A 18 -8.62 -5.09 4.28
N ALA A 19 -9.86 -4.86 3.84
CA ALA A 19 -11.05 -5.41 4.47
C ALA A 19 -11.08 -6.95 4.41
N ALA A 20 -10.78 -7.54 3.25
CA ALA A 20 -10.69 -8.98 3.10
C ALA A 20 -9.56 -9.60 3.95
N GLN A 21 -8.39 -8.97 4.01
CA GLN A 21 -7.30 -9.44 4.88
C GLN A 21 -7.65 -9.34 6.37
N ARG A 22 -8.34 -8.25 6.78
CA ARG A 22 -8.77 -8.10 8.18
C ARG A 22 -9.70 -9.22 8.61
N SER A 23 -10.58 -9.69 7.75
CA SER A 23 -11.49 -10.81 8.08
C SER A 23 -10.75 -12.15 8.28
N LEU A 24 -9.52 -12.29 7.80
CA LEU A 24 -8.70 -13.49 7.95
C LEU A 24 -7.82 -13.49 9.20
N LEU A 25 -7.71 -12.36 9.91
CA LEU A 25 -6.78 -12.20 11.04
C LEU A 25 -7.05 -13.18 12.19
N THR A 26 -8.32 -13.47 12.49
CA THR A 26 -8.71 -14.37 13.59
C THR A 26 -8.29 -15.83 13.34
N GLY A 27 -8.26 -16.26 12.07
CA GLY A 27 -7.91 -17.63 11.70
C GLY A 27 -6.45 -17.82 11.31
N ALA A 28 -5.91 -16.89 10.50
CA ALA A 28 -4.58 -17.03 9.90
C ALA A 28 -3.50 -16.18 10.56
N GLY A 29 -3.87 -15.31 11.50
CA GLY A 29 -2.96 -14.34 12.10
C GLY A 29 -2.46 -13.28 11.11
N PRO A 30 -1.66 -12.29 11.57
CA PRO A 30 -1.19 -11.20 10.70
C PRO A 30 -0.31 -11.69 9.53
N TRP A 31 0.56 -12.64 9.77
CA TRP A 31 1.46 -13.15 8.74
C TRP A 31 0.77 -14.04 7.72
N GLY A 32 -0.16 -14.91 8.15
CA GLY A 32 -0.98 -15.70 7.23
C GLY A 32 -1.90 -14.82 6.38
N ALA A 33 -2.55 -13.82 6.97
CA ALA A 33 -3.34 -12.83 6.25
C ALA A 33 -2.48 -11.97 5.29
N THR A 34 -1.21 -11.71 5.65
CA THR A 34 -0.24 -11.06 4.75
C THR A 34 0.11 -11.97 3.57
N LEU A 35 0.38 -13.26 3.82
CA LEU A 35 0.69 -14.23 2.76
C LEU A 35 -0.43 -14.33 1.73
N VAL A 36 -1.68 -14.36 2.17
CA VAL A 36 -2.86 -14.46 1.30
C VAL A 36 -2.82 -13.44 0.16
N ARG A 37 -2.49 -12.20 0.46
CA ARG A 37 -2.40 -11.12 -0.53
C ARG A 37 -1.41 -11.44 -1.65
N PHE A 38 -0.26 -12.00 -1.30
CA PHE A 38 0.83 -12.21 -2.26
C PHE A 38 0.67 -13.55 -2.97
N LEU A 39 0.45 -14.63 -2.23
CA LEU A 39 0.34 -15.99 -2.79
C LEU A 39 -0.86 -16.13 -3.74
N PHE A 40 -2.05 -15.76 -3.27
CA PHE A 40 -3.27 -15.82 -4.09
C PHE A 40 -3.38 -14.66 -5.08
N GLY A 41 -2.60 -13.62 -4.93
CA GLY A 41 -2.47 -12.52 -5.90
C GLY A 41 -1.51 -12.85 -7.05
N LEU A 42 -0.57 -13.75 -6.87
CA LEU A 42 0.49 -14.05 -7.84
C LEU A 42 -0.04 -14.47 -9.22
N PRO A 43 -1.04 -15.36 -9.37
CA PRO A 43 -1.60 -15.70 -10.67
C PRO A 43 -2.14 -14.49 -11.43
N PHE A 44 -2.80 -13.56 -10.72
CA PHE A 44 -3.36 -12.35 -11.32
C PHE A 44 -2.26 -11.39 -11.75
N SER A 45 -1.22 -11.17 -10.93
CA SER A 45 -0.12 -10.29 -11.30
C SER A 45 0.71 -10.84 -12.46
N ILE A 46 0.88 -12.16 -12.56
CA ILE A 46 1.49 -12.79 -13.74
C ILE A 46 0.63 -12.54 -14.99
N THR A 47 -0.69 -12.66 -14.88
CA THR A 47 -1.62 -12.37 -16.00
C THR A 47 -1.51 -10.90 -16.40
N PHE A 48 -1.51 -9.96 -15.46
CA PHE A 48 -1.34 -8.53 -15.76
C PHE A 48 0.00 -8.24 -16.43
N ALA A 49 1.09 -8.86 -15.96
CA ALA A 49 2.40 -8.73 -16.58
C ALA A 49 2.41 -9.29 -18.02
N ALA A 50 1.83 -10.48 -18.23
CA ALA A 50 1.75 -11.10 -19.55
C ALA A 50 0.97 -10.22 -20.53
N VAL A 51 -0.18 -9.67 -20.12
CA VAL A 51 -0.97 -8.74 -20.93
C VAL A 51 -0.19 -7.46 -21.22
N GLY A 52 0.48 -6.89 -20.22
CA GLY A 52 1.29 -5.68 -20.37
C GLY A 52 2.41 -5.86 -21.39
N VAL A 53 3.13 -6.97 -21.33
CA VAL A 53 4.21 -7.31 -22.28
C VAL A 53 3.66 -7.58 -23.68
N ALA A 54 2.50 -8.25 -23.80
CA ALA A 54 1.88 -8.53 -25.08
C ALA A 54 1.42 -7.27 -25.81
N LEU A 55 0.98 -6.23 -25.07
CA LEU A 55 0.51 -4.97 -25.64
C LEU A 55 1.64 -3.99 -25.97
N ALA A 56 2.76 -4.07 -25.25
CA ALA A 56 3.93 -3.23 -25.49
C ALA A 56 5.19 -4.07 -25.18
N PRO A 57 5.91 -4.54 -26.22
CA PRO A 57 7.09 -5.38 -26.02
C PRO A 57 8.12 -4.64 -25.15
N VAL A 58 8.43 -5.22 -24.02
CA VAL A 58 9.45 -4.75 -23.10
C VAL A 58 10.72 -5.55 -23.43
N SER A 59 11.85 -4.86 -23.62
CA SER A 59 13.16 -5.50 -23.60
C SER A 59 13.67 -5.47 -22.17
N PRO A 60 13.40 -6.47 -21.34
CA PRO A 60 13.70 -6.40 -19.91
C PRO A 60 15.21 -6.53 -19.71
N HIS A 61 15.83 -5.46 -19.23
CA HIS A 61 17.18 -5.49 -18.70
C HIS A 61 17.13 -5.76 -17.20
N ALA A 62 16.81 -7.00 -16.82
CA ALA A 62 16.72 -7.42 -15.43
C ALA A 62 18.12 -7.56 -14.81
N GLY A 63 18.76 -6.43 -14.55
CA GLY A 63 20.07 -6.34 -13.93
C GLY A 63 20.01 -6.38 -12.38
N PRO A 64 21.19 -6.37 -11.72
CA PRO A 64 21.26 -6.39 -10.25
C PRO A 64 20.48 -5.26 -9.57
N ALA A 65 20.45 -4.06 -10.16
CA ALA A 65 19.70 -2.93 -9.63
C ALA A 65 18.19 -3.20 -9.57
N PHE A 66 17.61 -3.81 -10.63
CA PHE A 66 16.20 -4.21 -10.64
C PHE A 66 15.87 -5.18 -9.49
N PHE A 67 16.69 -6.22 -9.32
CA PHE A 67 16.48 -7.20 -8.25
C PHE A 67 16.72 -6.61 -6.86
N GLY A 68 17.72 -5.73 -6.69
CA GLY A 68 18.02 -5.06 -5.44
C GLY A 68 16.85 -4.17 -4.97
N TRP A 69 16.34 -3.31 -5.86
CA TRP A 69 15.19 -2.46 -5.57
C TRP A 69 13.90 -3.28 -5.35
N SER A 70 13.69 -4.34 -6.13
CA SER A 70 12.55 -5.25 -5.97
C SER A 70 12.58 -5.97 -4.61
N ALA A 71 13.75 -6.44 -4.19
CA ALA A 71 13.92 -7.11 -2.90
C ALA A 71 13.72 -6.14 -1.72
N LEU A 72 14.31 -4.94 -1.77
CA LEU A 72 14.12 -3.91 -0.75
C LEU A 72 12.64 -3.53 -0.63
N GLY A 73 12.02 -3.17 -1.75
CA GLY A 73 10.61 -2.78 -1.79
C GLY A 73 9.70 -3.92 -1.32
N GLY A 74 9.98 -5.15 -1.73
CA GLY A 74 9.26 -6.35 -1.34
C GLY A 74 9.33 -6.64 0.16
N ALA A 75 10.53 -6.58 0.76
CA ALA A 75 10.73 -6.78 2.18
C ALA A 75 10.03 -5.70 3.02
N MET A 76 10.18 -4.43 2.63
CA MET A 76 9.50 -3.31 3.29
C MET A 76 7.98 -3.45 3.19
N GLN A 77 7.44 -3.88 2.06
CA GLN A 77 6.00 -4.07 1.88
C GLN A 77 5.44 -5.24 2.70
N LEU A 78 6.21 -6.33 2.90
CA LEU A 78 5.83 -7.41 3.80
C LEU A 78 5.68 -6.91 5.24
N GLY A 79 6.71 -6.24 5.76
CA GLY A 79 6.70 -5.66 7.11
C GLY A 79 5.60 -4.62 7.26
N ALA A 80 5.43 -3.74 6.28
CA ALA A 80 4.38 -2.72 6.26
C ALA A 80 2.98 -3.34 6.35
N THR A 81 2.70 -4.40 5.57
CA THR A 81 1.39 -5.04 5.56
C THR A 81 1.11 -5.75 6.89
N ALA A 82 2.07 -6.48 7.44
CA ALA A 82 1.92 -7.14 8.72
C ALA A 82 1.70 -6.12 9.86
N ALA A 83 2.50 -5.06 9.91
CA ALA A 83 2.35 -3.98 10.90
C ALA A 83 0.99 -3.28 10.81
N LEU A 84 0.50 -3.02 9.57
CA LEU A 84 -0.83 -2.45 9.33
C LEU A 84 -1.93 -3.34 9.89
N LEU A 85 -1.88 -4.64 9.61
CA LEU A 85 -2.90 -5.57 10.08
C LEU A 85 -2.91 -5.68 11.61
N VAL A 86 -1.75 -5.66 12.26
CA VAL A 86 -1.67 -5.61 13.73
C VAL A 86 -2.20 -4.28 14.27
N ALA A 87 -1.88 -3.15 13.62
CA ALA A 87 -2.42 -1.85 14.00
C ALA A 87 -3.96 -1.83 13.92
N MET A 88 -4.54 -2.41 12.85
CA MET A 88 -5.99 -2.55 12.69
C MET A 88 -6.63 -3.47 13.73
N GLN A 89 -5.92 -4.50 14.21
CA GLN A 89 -6.40 -5.35 15.32
C GLN A 89 -6.45 -4.61 16.65
N ARG A 90 -5.44 -3.77 16.90
CA ARG A 90 -5.28 -3.03 18.17
C ARG A 90 -6.08 -1.73 18.24
N SER A 91 -6.59 -1.25 17.10
CA SER A 91 -7.38 -0.03 17.02
C SER A 91 -8.69 -0.30 16.26
N SER A 92 -8.85 0.33 15.08
CA SER A 92 -9.96 0.10 14.18
C SER A 92 -9.44 0.02 12.74
N PHE A 93 -10.29 -0.43 11.81
CA PHE A 93 -9.95 -0.46 10.39
C PHE A 93 -9.60 0.94 9.87
N ALA A 94 -10.45 1.93 10.20
CA ALA A 94 -10.25 3.30 9.78
C ALA A 94 -9.00 3.94 10.42
N LEU A 95 -8.78 3.74 11.72
CA LEU A 95 -7.60 4.28 12.41
C LEU A 95 -6.29 3.63 11.94
N GLY A 96 -6.27 2.31 11.79
CA GLY A 96 -5.10 1.61 11.25
C GLY A 96 -4.72 2.12 9.87
N THR A 97 -5.72 2.31 8.98
CA THR A 97 -5.52 2.91 7.66
C THR A 97 -5.02 4.36 7.77
N ALA A 98 -5.57 5.14 8.71
CA ALA A 98 -5.14 6.53 8.93
C ALA A 98 -3.69 6.62 9.36
N PHE A 99 -3.25 5.82 10.32
CA PHE A 99 -1.84 5.77 10.75
C PHE A 99 -0.90 5.37 9.61
N GLN A 100 -1.30 4.44 8.74
CA GLN A 100 -0.52 4.06 7.56
C GLN A 100 -0.28 5.25 6.63
N GLN A 101 -1.19 6.21 6.56
CA GLN A 101 -1.04 7.39 5.69
C GLN A 101 0.07 8.36 6.15
N SER A 102 0.65 8.17 7.34
CA SER A 102 1.92 8.80 7.72
C SER A 102 3.05 8.53 6.71
N GLY A 103 2.89 7.51 5.88
CA GLY A 103 3.77 7.23 4.75
C GLY A 103 3.84 8.36 3.70
N LEU A 104 2.84 9.26 3.64
CA LEU A 104 2.84 10.38 2.71
C LEU A 104 4.06 11.31 2.89
N PRO A 105 4.28 11.95 4.06
CA PRO A 105 5.44 12.80 4.25
C PRO A 105 6.76 12.02 4.11
N PHE A 106 6.81 10.79 4.59
CA PHE A 106 8.01 9.95 4.42
C PHE A 106 8.33 9.67 2.95
N ALA A 107 7.31 9.41 2.10
CA ALA A 107 7.54 9.16 0.69
C ALA A 107 8.08 10.39 -0.04
N ALA A 108 7.56 11.58 0.27
CA ALA A 108 8.01 12.84 -0.29
C ALA A 108 9.45 13.18 0.14
N ILE A 109 9.74 13.06 1.44
CA ILE A 109 11.08 13.33 1.99
C ILE A 109 12.11 12.35 1.41
N LEU A 110 11.80 11.06 1.35
CA LEU A 110 12.70 10.07 0.75
C LEU A 110 12.90 10.31 -0.75
N GLY A 111 11.83 10.67 -1.48
CA GLY A 111 11.92 11.03 -2.88
C GLY A 111 12.89 12.19 -3.10
N LEU A 112 12.76 13.27 -2.32
CA LEU A 112 13.65 14.42 -2.40
C LEU A 112 15.09 14.09 -2.01
N LEU A 113 15.30 13.49 -0.82
CA LEU A 113 16.66 13.33 -0.25
C LEU A 113 17.47 12.23 -0.92
N VAL A 114 16.82 11.15 -1.39
CA VAL A 114 17.51 9.96 -1.92
C VAL A 114 17.50 9.92 -3.45
N PHE A 115 16.41 10.38 -4.07
CA PHE A 115 16.20 10.23 -5.51
C PHE A 115 16.20 11.56 -6.27
N ASN A 116 16.41 12.69 -5.57
CA ASN A 116 16.37 14.03 -6.16
C ASN A 116 15.08 14.29 -6.96
N ASP A 117 13.95 13.77 -6.48
CA ASP A 117 12.63 14.04 -7.03
C ASP A 117 12.15 15.43 -6.52
N PRO A 118 12.35 16.53 -7.26
CA PRO A 118 11.96 17.85 -6.78
C PRO A 118 10.45 17.96 -6.71
N LEU A 119 9.96 18.59 -5.65
CA LEU A 119 8.56 18.98 -5.51
C LEU A 119 8.49 20.50 -5.47
N ASP A 120 7.50 21.08 -6.11
CA ASP A 120 7.27 22.51 -6.03
C ASP A 120 6.65 22.94 -4.70
N GLY A 121 6.49 24.26 -4.51
CA GLY A 121 5.93 24.80 -3.27
C GLY A 121 4.47 24.40 -3.03
N ALA A 122 3.67 24.23 -4.09
CA ALA A 122 2.27 23.82 -3.99
C ALA A 122 2.16 22.35 -3.53
N ALA A 123 3.01 21.47 -4.10
CA ALA A 123 3.09 20.07 -3.67
C ALA A 123 3.49 19.94 -2.20
N TRP A 124 4.49 20.69 -1.73
CA TRP A 124 4.89 20.70 -0.32
C TRP A 124 3.79 21.21 0.60
N ALA A 125 3.10 22.30 0.22
CA ALA A 125 1.97 22.84 0.99
C ALA A 125 0.83 21.82 1.06
N GLY A 126 0.53 21.12 -0.04
CA GLY A 126 -0.46 20.06 -0.11
C GLY A 126 -0.11 18.88 0.80
N ILE A 127 1.14 18.41 0.77
CA ILE A 127 1.64 17.33 1.62
C ILE A 127 1.57 17.73 3.10
N ALA A 128 1.96 18.95 3.46
CA ALA A 128 1.89 19.45 4.82
C ALA A 128 0.45 19.53 5.32
N LEU A 129 -0.48 20.06 4.50
CA LEU A 129 -1.90 20.15 4.84
C LEU A 129 -2.54 18.76 4.99
N ALA A 130 -2.27 17.84 4.06
CA ALA A 130 -2.73 16.46 4.15
C ALA A 130 -2.19 15.76 5.41
N THR A 131 -0.91 15.96 5.72
CA THR A 131 -0.27 15.40 6.93
C THR A 131 -0.90 15.97 8.21
N ALA A 132 -1.20 17.26 8.27
CA ALA A 132 -1.88 17.87 9.39
C ALA A 132 -3.30 17.31 9.58
N GLY A 133 -4.07 17.17 8.49
CA GLY A 133 -5.38 16.51 8.51
C GLY A 133 -5.30 15.06 9.02
N LEU A 134 -4.29 14.32 8.58
CA LEU A 134 -4.03 12.96 9.06
C LEU A 134 -3.68 12.91 10.55
N ALA A 135 -2.86 13.83 11.03
CA ALA A 135 -2.51 13.92 12.45
C ALA A 135 -3.77 14.17 13.31
N VAL A 136 -4.65 15.08 12.87
CA VAL A 136 -5.93 15.35 13.55
C VAL A 136 -6.84 14.12 13.52
N LEU A 137 -6.91 13.41 12.39
CA LEU A 137 -7.73 12.21 12.23
C LEU A 137 -7.23 11.04 13.09
N SER A 138 -5.91 10.87 13.14
CA SER A 138 -5.24 9.81 13.90
C SER A 138 -5.14 10.11 15.38
N TRP A 139 -5.52 11.33 15.83
CA TRP A 139 -5.41 11.72 17.23
C TRP A 139 -6.33 10.86 18.10
N PRO A 140 -5.78 10.18 19.12
CA PRO A 140 -6.57 9.31 19.99
C PRO A 140 -7.65 10.09 20.71
N ARG A 141 -8.90 9.66 20.63
CA ARG A 141 -10.06 10.27 21.29
C ARG A 141 -10.74 9.24 22.16
N GLY A 142 -10.98 9.59 23.41
CA GLY A 142 -11.63 8.74 24.40
C GLY A 142 -10.89 8.72 25.73
N GLU A 143 -11.62 8.37 26.80
CA GLU A 143 -11.12 8.30 28.17
C GLU A 143 -10.37 6.98 28.49
N GLY A 144 -10.28 6.07 27.51
CA GLY A 144 -9.59 4.79 27.68
C GLY A 144 -8.07 4.88 27.59
N PRO A 145 -7.36 3.86 28.07
CA PRO A 145 -5.89 3.80 27.95
C PRO A 145 -5.49 3.87 26.47
N ARG A 146 -4.58 4.79 26.15
CA ARG A 146 -4.10 5.01 24.79
C ARG A 146 -3.23 3.85 24.35
N ASP A 147 -3.63 3.13 23.32
CA ASP A 147 -2.76 2.12 22.71
C ASP A 147 -1.75 2.77 21.74
N TRP A 148 -0.67 3.31 22.33
CA TRP A 148 0.43 3.88 21.57
C TRP A 148 1.10 2.86 20.64
N SER A 149 0.92 1.55 20.91
CA SER A 149 1.50 0.50 20.07
C SER A 149 0.78 0.41 18.72
N ALA A 150 -0.53 0.67 18.66
CA ALA A 150 -1.28 0.74 17.41
C ALA A 150 -0.80 1.92 16.54
N ALA A 151 -0.61 3.09 17.17
CA ALA A 151 -0.09 4.28 16.49
C ALA A 151 1.34 4.05 15.97
N ALA A 152 2.21 3.48 16.81
CA ALA A 152 3.60 3.17 16.44
C ALA A 152 3.66 2.16 15.28
N LEU A 153 2.89 1.08 15.33
CA LEU A 153 2.83 0.07 14.28
C LEU A 153 2.25 0.63 12.98
N GLY A 154 1.21 1.46 13.06
CA GLY A 154 0.64 2.11 11.89
C GLY A 154 1.61 3.10 11.24
N THR A 155 2.33 3.89 12.04
CA THR A 155 3.37 4.82 11.56
C THR A 155 4.55 4.05 10.95
N LEU A 156 5.01 2.97 11.60
CA LEU A 156 6.02 2.07 11.05
C LEU A 156 5.58 1.48 9.70
N SER A 157 4.32 1.05 9.61
CA SER A 157 3.73 0.60 8.36
C SER A 157 3.80 1.69 7.28
N GLY A 158 3.43 2.93 7.62
CA GLY A 158 3.52 4.08 6.73
C GLY A 158 4.94 4.31 6.23
N PHE A 159 5.93 4.33 7.11
CA PHE A 159 7.34 4.46 6.75
C PHE A 159 7.80 3.33 5.81
N CYS A 160 7.51 2.09 6.15
CA CYS A 160 7.87 0.94 5.31
C CYS A 160 7.19 0.99 3.93
N PHE A 161 5.93 1.44 3.85
CA PHE A 161 5.26 1.67 2.56
C PHE A 161 5.88 2.82 1.78
N ALA A 162 6.39 3.87 2.43
CA ALA A 162 7.10 4.97 1.78
C ALA A 162 8.41 4.48 1.14
N VAL A 163 9.20 3.72 1.88
CA VAL A 163 10.42 3.09 1.35
C VAL A 163 10.09 2.16 0.19
N SER A 164 9.07 1.31 0.34
CA SER A 164 8.70 0.38 -0.72
C SER A 164 8.20 1.09 -1.99
N ALA A 165 7.44 2.18 -1.86
CA ALA A 165 6.95 2.94 -2.99
C ALA A 165 8.10 3.52 -3.83
N ASN A 166 9.08 4.15 -3.19
CA ASN A 166 10.27 4.66 -3.86
C ASN A 166 11.09 3.52 -4.49
N ALA A 167 11.28 2.41 -3.77
CA ALA A 167 12.01 1.25 -4.29
C ALA A 167 11.33 0.62 -5.52
N PHE A 168 10.00 0.50 -5.53
CA PHE A 168 9.26 -0.04 -6.67
C PHE A 168 9.32 0.86 -7.90
N ARG A 169 9.31 2.18 -7.70
CA ARG A 169 9.55 3.14 -8.78
C ARG A 169 10.93 2.90 -9.40
N GLN A 170 11.97 2.81 -8.56
CA GLN A 170 13.33 2.57 -9.04
C GLN A 170 13.47 1.20 -9.71
N ALA A 171 12.81 0.16 -9.20
CA ALA A 171 12.80 -1.15 -9.83
C ALA A 171 12.18 -1.10 -11.24
N ALA A 172 11.01 -0.48 -11.40
CA ALA A 172 10.38 -0.35 -12.71
C ALA A 172 11.24 0.46 -13.70
N HIS A 173 11.86 1.55 -13.25
CA HIS A 173 12.77 2.34 -14.08
C HIS A 173 14.07 1.59 -14.44
N ALA A 174 14.61 0.80 -13.51
CA ALA A 174 15.79 -0.03 -13.76
C ALA A 174 15.50 -1.18 -14.74
N LEU A 175 14.22 -1.59 -14.88
CA LEU A 175 13.81 -2.61 -15.83
C LEU A 175 13.63 -2.03 -17.24
N ASP A 176 12.81 -1.01 -17.39
CA ASP A 176 12.58 -0.30 -18.65
C ASP A 176 11.91 1.07 -18.39
N VAL A 177 12.70 2.14 -18.53
CA VAL A 177 12.20 3.50 -18.37
C VAL A 177 11.36 3.98 -19.55
N ALA A 178 11.58 3.43 -20.75
CA ALA A 178 10.87 3.82 -21.96
C ALA A 178 9.42 3.29 -21.99
N HIS A 179 9.19 2.15 -21.34
CA HIS A 179 7.87 1.51 -21.26
C HIS A 179 7.44 1.32 -19.80
N PRO A 180 7.12 2.41 -19.07
CA PRO A 180 6.91 2.37 -17.62
C PRO A 180 5.73 1.50 -17.18
N ILE A 181 4.66 1.39 -17.97
CA ILE A 181 3.49 0.57 -17.62
C ILE A 181 3.80 -0.93 -17.67
N PRO A 182 4.28 -1.51 -18.79
CA PRO A 182 4.68 -2.91 -18.80
C PRO A 182 5.78 -3.21 -17.78
N ALA A 183 6.78 -2.33 -17.62
CA ALA A 183 7.83 -2.49 -16.61
C ALA A 183 7.26 -2.58 -15.19
N ALA A 184 6.30 -1.73 -14.84
CA ALA A 184 5.62 -1.77 -13.55
C ALA A 184 4.84 -3.09 -13.35
N LEU A 185 4.13 -3.58 -14.36
CA LEU A 185 3.37 -4.83 -14.30
C LEU A 185 4.29 -6.06 -14.16
N VAL A 186 5.41 -6.08 -14.85
CA VAL A 186 6.44 -7.13 -14.68
C VAL A 186 7.06 -7.02 -13.28
N THR A 187 7.38 -5.82 -12.82
CA THR A 187 7.94 -5.60 -11.48
C THR A 187 7.00 -6.12 -10.39
N VAL A 188 5.69 -5.85 -10.49
CA VAL A 188 4.73 -6.37 -9.48
C VAL A 188 4.69 -7.89 -9.46
N ALA A 189 4.73 -8.56 -10.62
CA ALA A 189 4.73 -10.02 -10.68
C ALA A 189 6.00 -10.61 -10.04
N VAL A 190 7.18 -10.06 -10.35
CA VAL A 190 8.46 -10.48 -9.77
C VAL A 190 8.48 -10.25 -8.25
N VAL A 191 8.09 -9.07 -7.80
CA VAL A 191 8.04 -8.74 -6.36
C VAL A 191 7.06 -9.65 -5.62
N GLN A 192 5.87 -9.90 -6.17
CA GLN A 192 4.92 -10.81 -5.54
C GLN A 192 5.42 -12.27 -5.53
N ALA A 193 6.12 -12.71 -6.54
CA ALA A 193 6.77 -14.03 -6.53
C ALA A 193 7.81 -14.13 -5.42
N MET A 194 8.69 -13.13 -5.28
CA MET A 194 9.67 -13.07 -4.19
C MET A 194 9.00 -13.08 -2.81
N GLN A 195 7.98 -12.25 -2.62
CA GLN A 195 7.23 -12.14 -1.36
C GLN A 195 6.48 -13.44 -1.02
N SER A 196 5.80 -14.04 -2.01
CA SER A 196 5.07 -15.30 -1.84
C SER A 196 6.01 -16.43 -1.44
N THR A 197 7.13 -16.57 -2.15
CA THR A 197 8.12 -17.62 -1.87
C THR A 197 8.74 -17.42 -0.48
N THR A 198 9.25 -16.22 -0.19
CA THR A 198 9.90 -15.93 1.09
C THR A 198 8.96 -16.16 2.26
N LEU A 199 7.72 -15.63 2.20
CA LEU A 199 6.78 -15.73 3.32
C LEU A 199 6.20 -17.14 3.45
N THR A 200 5.98 -17.85 2.34
CA THR A 200 5.55 -19.27 2.39
C THR A 200 6.61 -20.14 3.05
N LEU A 201 7.88 -19.99 2.65
CA LEU A 201 8.99 -20.74 3.23
C LEU A 201 9.15 -20.41 4.73
N TRP A 202 9.09 -19.12 5.07
CA TRP A 202 9.19 -18.70 6.47
C TRP A 202 8.07 -19.28 7.32
N LEU A 203 6.81 -19.21 6.87
CA LEU A 203 5.66 -19.78 7.58
C LEU A 203 5.72 -21.30 7.64
N ALA A 204 6.18 -21.96 6.58
CA ALA A 204 6.34 -23.43 6.58
C ALA A 204 7.34 -23.90 7.65
N LEU A 205 8.33 -23.09 7.95
CA LEU A 205 9.37 -23.40 8.94
C LEU A 205 9.01 -22.96 10.37
N ARG A 206 8.28 -21.82 10.51
CA ARG A 206 8.10 -21.16 11.80
C ARG A 206 6.66 -21.20 12.33
N ASP A 207 5.66 -21.19 11.42
CA ASP A 207 4.25 -21.13 11.79
C ASP A 207 3.36 -21.84 10.75
N ARG A 208 3.45 -23.14 10.73
CA ARG A 208 2.65 -24.00 9.85
C ARG A 208 1.14 -23.84 10.06
N HIS A 209 0.72 -23.45 11.27
CA HIS A 209 -0.69 -23.22 11.56
C HIS A 209 -1.23 -22.06 10.73
N SER A 210 -0.59 -20.89 10.77
CA SER A 210 -0.97 -19.72 9.97
C SER A 210 -0.91 -19.99 8.47
N LEU A 211 0.09 -20.77 8.00
CA LEU A 211 0.18 -21.19 6.60
C LEU A 211 -1.03 -22.03 6.19
N MET A 212 -1.33 -23.07 6.95
CA MET A 212 -2.46 -23.97 6.64
C MET A 212 -3.81 -23.27 6.75
N ALA A 213 -3.98 -22.36 7.71
CA ALA A 213 -5.18 -21.53 7.84
C ALA A 213 -5.38 -20.63 6.62
N ALA A 214 -4.31 -19.99 6.13
CA ALA A 214 -4.34 -19.18 4.90
C ALA A 214 -4.74 -20.02 3.68
N LEU A 215 -4.18 -21.23 3.54
CA LEU A 215 -4.48 -22.13 2.42
C LEU A 215 -5.91 -22.69 2.50
N ARG A 216 -6.40 -23.06 3.69
CA ARG A 216 -7.79 -23.57 3.87
C ARG A 216 -8.84 -22.50 3.57
N SER A 217 -8.54 -21.22 3.80
CA SER A 217 -9.44 -20.10 3.53
C SER A 217 -9.42 -19.65 2.07
N TRP A 218 -9.09 -20.52 1.11
CA TRP A 218 -8.77 -20.20 -0.28
C TRP A 218 -9.85 -19.36 -1.00
N ARG A 219 -11.13 -19.55 -0.71
CA ARG A 219 -12.23 -18.79 -1.36
C ARG A 219 -12.16 -17.31 -1.05
N VAL A 220 -12.01 -16.94 0.23
CA VAL A 220 -11.83 -15.54 0.66
C VAL A 220 -10.45 -15.04 0.24
N SER A 221 -9.45 -15.91 0.30
CA SER A 221 -8.07 -15.64 -0.08
C SER A 221 -7.91 -15.29 -1.55
N LEU A 222 -8.67 -15.90 -2.45
CA LEU A 222 -8.68 -15.55 -3.88
C LEU A 222 -9.18 -14.11 -4.09
N GLY A 223 -10.25 -13.71 -3.40
CA GLY A 223 -10.76 -12.33 -3.46
C GLY A 223 -9.73 -11.33 -2.93
N ALA A 224 -9.15 -11.59 -1.76
CA ALA A 224 -8.08 -10.77 -1.18
C ALA A 224 -6.84 -10.71 -2.09
N GLY A 225 -6.49 -11.83 -2.73
CA GLY A 225 -5.40 -11.93 -3.70
C GLY A 225 -5.65 -11.10 -4.96
N PHE A 226 -6.84 -11.22 -5.57
CA PHE A 226 -7.23 -10.43 -6.72
C PHE A 226 -7.17 -8.93 -6.44
N PHE A 227 -7.85 -8.47 -5.37
CA PHE A 227 -7.82 -7.07 -4.98
C PHE A 227 -6.40 -6.61 -4.62
N GLY A 228 -5.60 -7.49 -4.02
CA GLY A 228 -4.20 -7.25 -3.70
C GLY A 228 -3.33 -7.06 -4.95
N ALA A 229 -3.46 -7.94 -5.93
CA ALA A 229 -2.74 -7.87 -7.20
C ALA A 229 -3.14 -6.64 -8.01
N ALA A 230 -4.46 -6.41 -8.16
CA ALA A 230 -4.99 -5.28 -8.92
C ALA A 230 -4.61 -3.93 -8.28
N ALA A 231 -4.73 -3.81 -6.95
CA ALA A 231 -4.26 -2.62 -6.24
C ALA A 231 -2.75 -2.42 -6.43
N SER A 232 -1.94 -3.48 -6.29
CA SER A 232 -0.49 -3.38 -6.47
C SER A 232 -0.13 -2.99 -7.90
N ALA A 233 -0.78 -3.57 -8.91
CA ALA A 233 -0.57 -3.19 -10.30
C ALA A 233 -0.85 -1.70 -10.53
N GLY A 234 -1.98 -1.19 -10.02
CA GLY A 234 -2.31 0.24 -10.08
C GLY A 234 -1.27 1.12 -9.37
N TRP A 235 -0.85 0.76 -8.16
CA TRP A 235 0.18 1.50 -7.42
C TRP A 235 1.52 1.51 -8.16
N PHE A 236 1.99 0.36 -8.66
CA PHE A 236 3.27 0.27 -9.37
C PHE A 236 3.24 1.08 -10.67
N VAL A 237 2.13 1.01 -11.42
CA VAL A 237 1.95 1.83 -12.64
C VAL A 237 1.96 3.33 -12.28
N ALA A 238 1.23 3.76 -11.26
CA ALA A 238 1.21 5.16 -10.85
C ALA A 238 2.62 5.63 -10.43
N LEU A 239 3.36 4.83 -9.66
CA LEU A 239 4.72 5.12 -9.20
C LEU A 239 5.74 5.12 -10.34
N ALA A 240 5.56 4.30 -11.36
CA ALA A 240 6.41 4.33 -12.56
C ALA A 240 6.20 5.60 -13.40
N LEU A 241 4.99 6.16 -13.35
CA LEU A 241 4.59 7.35 -14.13
C LEU A 241 4.82 8.68 -13.39
N SER A 242 4.94 8.68 -12.06
CA SER A 242 5.04 9.90 -11.26
C SER A 242 5.84 9.66 -9.98
N PRO A 243 6.48 10.71 -9.40
CA PRO A 243 7.15 10.61 -8.11
C PRO A 243 6.27 10.09 -6.99
N ALA A 244 6.89 9.43 -5.99
CA ALA A 244 6.16 8.75 -4.93
C ALA A 244 5.36 9.74 -4.03
N GLY A 245 5.84 10.96 -3.83
CA GLY A 245 5.14 11.99 -3.05
C GLY A 245 3.74 12.31 -3.59
N PRO A 246 3.60 12.83 -4.82
CA PRO A 246 2.30 13.11 -5.45
C PRO A 246 1.40 11.88 -5.53
N VAL A 247 1.93 10.71 -5.91
CA VAL A 247 1.15 9.46 -5.96
C VAL A 247 0.59 9.11 -4.59
N ARG A 248 1.39 9.20 -3.54
CA ARG A 248 0.93 8.96 -2.16
C ARG A 248 -0.06 10.01 -1.68
N ALA A 249 0.12 11.28 -2.09
CA ALA A 249 -0.84 12.33 -1.78
C ALA A 249 -2.24 12.02 -2.34
N VAL A 250 -2.34 11.72 -3.64
CA VAL A 250 -3.62 11.31 -4.24
C VAL A 250 -4.17 10.05 -3.59
N GLY A 251 -3.29 9.13 -3.20
CA GLY A 251 -3.64 7.89 -2.52
C GLY A 251 -4.35 8.07 -1.18
N VAL A 252 -4.26 9.23 -0.54
CA VAL A 252 -4.97 9.54 0.71
C VAL A 252 -6.50 9.46 0.55
N VAL A 253 -7.03 9.49 -0.66
CA VAL A 253 -8.44 9.18 -0.95
C VAL A 253 -8.86 7.80 -0.41
N GLU A 254 -7.91 6.92 -0.13
CA GLU A 254 -8.15 5.65 0.59
C GLU A 254 -8.88 5.87 1.93
N MET A 255 -8.64 6.99 2.61
CA MET A 255 -9.18 7.24 3.96
C MET A 255 -10.70 7.35 4.03
N PRO A 256 -11.38 8.21 3.25
CA PRO A 256 -12.84 8.24 3.25
C PRO A 256 -13.43 6.91 2.78
N MET A 257 -12.78 6.21 1.86
CA MET A 257 -13.19 4.87 1.44
C MET A 257 -13.04 3.85 2.58
N ALA A 258 -11.94 3.89 3.33
CA ALA A 258 -11.72 3.03 4.50
C ALA A 258 -12.70 3.34 5.63
N ALA A 259 -13.01 4.62 5.88
CA ALA A 259 -14.01 5.02 6.86
C ALA A 259 -15.41 4.48 6.50
N LEU A 260 -15.79 4.55 5.21
CA LEU A 260 -17.04 3.98 4.73
C LEU A 260 -17.06 2.44 4.86
N ALA A 261 -15.95 1.77 4.49
CA ALA A 261 -15.81 0.34 4.65
C ALA A 261 -15.86 -0.08 6.14
N GLY A 262 -15.15 0.65 7.01
CA GLY A 262 -15.18 0.44 8.46
C GLY A 262 -16.59 0.52 9.03
N ARG A 263 -17.36 1.54 8.62
CA ARG A 263 -18.75 1.70 9.02
C ARG A 263 -19.67 0.58 8.52
N ARG A 264 -19.55 0.19 7.24
CA ARG A 264 -20.45 -0.80 6.63
C ARG A 264 -20.12 -2.25 6.98
N LEU A 265 -18.84 -2.58 7.07
CA LEU A 265 -18.38 -3.96 7.23
C LEU A 265 -18.03 -4.32 8.68
N PHE A 266 -17.67 -3.32 9.49
CA PHE A 266 -17.17 -3.53 10.85
C PHE A 266 -17.95 -2.75 11.92
N ALA A 267 -19.05 -2.08 11.54
CA ALA A 267 -19.92 -1.28 12.40
C ALA A 267 -19.15 -0.17 13.18
N GLU A 268 -18.09 0.38 12.57
CA GLU A 268 -17.30 1.45 13.17
C GLU A 268 -18.01 2.80 13.04
N SER A 269 -17.95 3.63 14.09
CA SER A 269 -18.52 4.99 14.07
C SER A 269 -17.50 6.00 13.53
N VAL A 270 -17.96 6.94 12.71
CA VAL A 270 -17.16 8.06 12.22
C VAL A 270 -17.66 9.35 12.84
N THR A 271 -16.78 10.09 13.51
CA THR A 271 -17.13 11.33 14.20
C THR A 271 -17.15 12.54 13.23
N PRO A 272 -17.89 13.63 13.53
CA PRO A 272 -17.89 14.84 12.71
C PRO A 272 -16.49 15.43 12.49
N LEU A 273 -15.63 15.35 13.51
CA LEU A 273 -14.27 15.83 13.40
C LEU A 273 -13.42 14.98 12.44
N GLN A 274 -13.72 13.69 12.31
CA GLN A 274 -13.07 12.84 11.31
C GLN A 274 -13.50 13.22 9.89
N TRP A 275 -14.75 13.64 9.69
CA TRP A 275 -15.21 14.21 8.42
C TRP A 275 -14.51 15.52 8.09
N LEU A 276 -14.36 16.43 9.06
CA LEU A 276 -13.65 17.69 8.88
C LEU A 276 -12.17 17.45 8.55
N ALA A 277 -11.50 16.61 9.30
CA ALA A 277 -10.11 16.24 9.03
C ALA A 277 -9.93 15.58 7.65
N GLY A 278 -10.88 14.73 7.24
CA GLY A 278 -10.94 14.17 5.90
C GLY A 278 -11.08 15.23 4.80
N ALA A 279 -11.88 16.27 5.03
CA ALA A 279 -12.03 17.39 4.10
C ALA A 279 -10.71 18.19 3.96
N PHE A 280 -10.03 18.52 5.05
CA PHE A 280 -8.71 19.17 5.01
C PHE A 280 -7.68 18.31 4.28
N THR A 281 -7.70 17.02 4.53
CA THR A 281 -6.83 16.06 3.83
C THR A 281 -7.12 16.06 2.32
N ALA A 282 -8.39 16.09 1.92
CA ALA A 282 -8.77 16.14 0.50
C ALA A 282 -8.28 17.42 -0.20
N VAL A 283 -8.36 18.57 0.47
CA VAL A 283 -7.80 19.83 -0.06
C VAL A 283 -6.28 19.72 -0.23
N GLY A 284 -5.59 19.19 0.77
CA GLY A 284 -4.14 18.93 0.69
C GLY A 284 -3.75 18.01 -0.46
N VAL A 285 -4.55 16.95 -0.69
CA VAL A 285 -4.38 16.01 -1.83
C VAL A 285 -4.51 16.74 -3.16
N ILE A 286 -5.52 17.59 -3.32
CA ILE A 286 -5.75 18.35 -4.55
C ILE A 286 -4.56 19.27 -4.82
N LEU A 287 -4.09 20.01 -3.82
CA LEU A 287 -2.92 20.87 -3.95
C LEU A 287 -1.66 20.09 -4.33
N ALA A 288 -1.41 18.95 -3.68
CA ALA A 288 -0.26 18.10 -3.98
C ALA A 288 -0.35 17.41 -5.36
N ALA A 289 -1.53 17.29 -5.94
CA ALA A 289 -1.72 16.69 -7.27
C ALA A 289 -1.61 17.73 -8.41
N LEU A 290 -1.81 19.01 -8.09
CA LEU A 290 -1.74 20.12 -9.06
C LEU A 290 -0.35 20.74 -9.17
N GLY A 291 0.49 20.61 -8.15
CA GLY A 291 1.91 21.01 -8.15
C GLY A 291 2.79 19.86 -8.61
#